data_41e51de42db8307e43447a344f7f079c
#
_entry.id   41e51de42db8307e43447a344f7f079c
#
_cell.length_a   1.000
_cell.length_b   1.000
_cell.length_c   1.000
_cell.angle_alpha   90.00
_cell.angle_beta   90.00
_cell.angle_gamma   90.00
#
_symmetry.space_group_name_H-M   'P 1'
#
loop_
_entity.id
_entity.type
_entity.pdbx_description
1 polymer ?
#
loop_
_entity_poly.entity_id
_entity_poly.type
_entity_poly.pdbx_seq_one_letter_code
_entity_poly.pdbx_strand_id
1 'polypeptide(L)'
;IANSASSVALGSYSEAGSNTFDSTSSGAVFKNDAGVNTTVSFAARSSSIIGAVSVGKAGNERQIQNVAAGRISATSTDAINGSQLYTVLNNSGFNVQENGNAKSRINNNGVVNFKDGNLTTANVTDTENGTIVKFDVNTTNITTDGQGNATAANPNNIATAGDVTDAINK
;
A
#
# COMPACT_ATOMS: atom_id res chain seq x y z
N ILE A 1 4.40 -35.86 -18.83
CA ILE A 1 3.14 -36.45 -19.30
C ILE A 1 2.08 -35.36 -19.35
N ALA A 2 1.42 -35.17 -20.50
CA ALA A 2 0.25 -34.33 -20.61
C ALA A 2 -1.01 -35.18 -20.43
N ASN A 3 -1.62 -35.08 -19.25
CA ASN A 3 -2.81 -35.87 -18.89
C ASN A 3 -4.12 -35.11 -19.12
N SER A 4 -4.05 -33.86 -19.63
CA SER A 4 -5.20 -33.01 -19.96
C SER A 4 -5.22 -32.75 -21.46
N ALA A 5 -6.42 -32.75 -22.04
CA ALA A 5 -6.61 -32.38 -23.45
C ALA A 5 -6.03 -30.98 -23.73
N SER A 6 -5.45 -30.77 -24.89
CA SER A 6 -4.87 -29.49 -25.33
C SER A 6 -3.71 -28.97 -24.45
N SER A 7 -3.14 -29.78 -23.56
CA SER A 7 -2.01 -29.40 -22.73
C SER A 7 -0.69 -29.93 -23.26
N VAL A 8 0.40 -29.25 -22.94
CA VAL A 8 1.77 -29.59 -23.34
C VAL A 8 2.64 -29.77 -22.09
N ALA A 9 3.35 -30.89 -22.01
CA ALA A 9 4.40 -31.12 -21.01
C ALA A 9 5.77 -31.05 -21.70
N LEU A 10 6.52 -29.99 -21.46
CA LEU A 10 7.79 -29.67 -22.11
C LEU A 10 8.96 -29.97 -21.15
N GLY A 11 9.82 -30.91 -21.54
CA GLY A 11 10.99 -31.30 -20.79
C GLY A 11 10.81 -32.60 -20.00
N SER A 12 11.96 -33.24 -19.64
CA SER A 12 11.99 -34.49 -18.90
C SER A 12 11.27 -34.35 -17.55
N TYR A 13 10.48 -35.32 -17.19
CA TYR A 13 9.67 -35.36 -15.95
C TYR A 13 8.63 -34.22 -15.83
N SER A 14 8.35 -33.45 -16.88
CA SER A 14 7.28 -32.50 -16.85
C SER A 14 5.91 -33.15 -16.86
N GLU A 15 4.97 -32.56 -16.11
CA GLU A 15 3.60 -33.06 -15.99
C GLU A 15 2.61 -31.88 -16.21
N ALA A 16 1.67 -32.09 -17.13
CA ALA A 16 0.53 -31.19 -17.33
C ALA A 16 -0.75 -31.99 -17.02
N GLY A 17 -1.26 -31.84 -15.83
CA GLY A 17 -2.44 -32.57 -15.35
C GLY A 17 -3.74 -31.80 -15.57
N SER A 18 -4.87 -32.48 -15.40
CA SER A 18 -6.22 -31.90 -15.59
C SER A 18 -6.59 -30.78 -14.59
N ASN A 19 -5.86 -30.69 -13.47
CA ASN A 19 -6.13 -29.69 -12.41
C ASN A 19 -5.04 -28.63 -12.32
N THR A 20 -4.23 -28.43 -13.37
CA THR A 20 -3.06 -27.56 -13.33
C THR A 20 -3.36 -26.10 -13.68
N PHE A 21 -4.50 -25.80 -14.24
CA PHE A 21 -4.90 -24.43 -14.48
C PHE A 21 -6.09 -24.07 -13.61
N ASP A 22 -5.96 -22.96 -12.88
CA ASP A 22 -7.03 -22.45 -12.05
C ASP A 22 -8.12 -21.81 -12.93
N SER A 23 -9.20 -22.56 -13.12
CA SER A 23 -10.36 -22.11 -13.86
C SER A 23 -11.19 -21.06 -13.08
N THR A 24 -10.85 -20.76 -11.85
CA THR A 24 -11.56 -19.81 -10.99
C THR A 24 -10.90 -18.43 -10.93
N SER A 25 -9.65 -18.33 -11.35
CA SER A 25 -8.87 -17.07 -11.33
C SER A 25 -9.35 -16.08 -12.38
N SER A 26 -10.43 -15.36 -12.08
CA SER A 26 -10.96 -14.32 -12.95
C SER A 26 -10.42 -12.91 -12.64
N GLY A 27 -9.67 -12.75 -11.56
CA GLY A 27 -9.14 -11.48 -11.09
C GLY A 27 -8.53 -11.55 -9.70
N ALA A 28 -8.04 -10.44 -9.22
CA ALA A 28 -7.57 -10.27 -7.85
C ALA A 28 -8.53 -9.36 -7.07
N VAL A 29 -8.75 -9.68 -5.81
CA VAL A 29 -9.53 -8.86 -4.89
C VAL A 29 -8.56 -8.09 -4.01
N PHE A 30 -8.65 -6.77 -4.05
CA PHE A 30 -7.89 -5.86 -3.20
C PHE A 30 -8.86 -5.13 -2.27
N LYS A 31 -8.44 -4.88 -1.03
CA LYS A 31 -9.12 -3.92 -0.18
C LYS A 31 -8.63 -2.51 -0.53
N ASN A 32 -9.54 -1.60 -0.80
CA ASN A 32 -9.23 -0.17 -0.89
C ASN A 32 -9.06 0.43 0.53
N ASP A 33 -8.67 1.70 0.61
CA ASP A 33 -8.45 2.40 1.88
C ASP A 33 -9.69 2.51 2.76
N ALA A 34 -10.88 2.34 2.20
CA ALA A 34 -12.16 2.27 2.93
C ALA A 34 -12.52 0.83 3.36
N GLY A 35 -11.61 -0.13 3.24
CA GLY A 35 -11.86 -1.54 3.56
C GLY A 35 -12.78 -2.27 2.59
N VAL A 36 -13.20 -1.60 1.49
CA VAL A 36 -14.10 -2.18 0.49
C VAL A 36 -13.31 -3.06 -0.48
N ASN A 37 -13.80 -4.27 -0.69
CA ASN A 37 -13.21 -5.17 -1.67
C ASN A 37 -13.41 -4.63 -3.10
N THR A 38 -12.31 -4.40 -3.79
CA THR A 38 -12.28 -4.04 -5.21
C THR A 38 -11.75 -5.21 -6.02
N THR A 39 -12.53 -5.69 -6.98
CA THR A 39 -12.10 -6.77 -7.86
C THR A 39 -11.51 -6.19 -9.14
N VAL A 40 -10.25 -6.54 -9.41
CA VAL A 40 -9.59 -6.25 -10.68
C VAL A 40 -9.64 -7.51 -11.54
N SER A 41 -10.28 -7.43 -12.70
CA SER A 41 -10.40 -8.57 -13.62
C SER A 41 -9.13 -8.74 -14.45
N PHE A 42 -8.69 -9.97 -14.59
CA PHE A 42 -7.59 -10.33 -15.50
C PHE A 42 -8.07 -10.60 -16.92
N ALA A 43 -7.19 -10.39 -17.90
CA ALA A 43 -7.40 -10.87 -19.27
C ALA A 43 -7.37 -12.41 -19.32
N ALA A 44 -7.94 -13.00 -20.35
CA ALA A 44 -8.03 -14.46 -20.56
C ALA A 44 -8.60 -15.21 -19.34
N ARG A 45 -9.85 -14.90 -19.00
CA ARG A 45 -10.56 -15.56 -17.90
C ARG A 45 -10.70 -17.06 -18.12
N SER A 46 -10.94 -17.79 -17.06
CA SER A 46 -11.03 -19.25 -16.96
C SER A 46 -11.83 -19.96 -18.07
N SER A 47 -12.90 -19.34 -18.58
CA SER A 47 -13.73 -19.92 -19.66
C SER A 47 -13.03 -19.95 -21.02
N SER A 48 -11.89 -19.27 -21.18
CA SER A 48 -11.11 -19.23 -22.42
C SER A 48 -9.84 -20.10 -22.37
N ILE A 49 -9.57 -20.73 -21.23
CA ILE A 49 -8.38 -21.58 -21.05
C ILE A 49 -8.68 -22.97 -21.64
N ILE A 50 -7.93 -23.35 -22.66
CA ILE A 50 -8.09 -24.64 -23.34
C ILE A 50 -7.11 -25.72 -22.86
N GLY A 51 -6.05 -25.31 -22.13
CA GLY A 51 -5.02 -26.21 -21.62
C GLY A 51 -3.84 -25.44 -21.04
N ALA A 52 -2.84 -26.14 -20.56
CA ALA A 52 -1.64 -25.60 -19.98
C ALA A 52 -0.38 -26.03 -20.73
N VAL A 53 0.66 -25.18 -20.70
CA VAL A 53 2.03 -25.57 -21.04
C VAL A 53 2.80 -25.70 -19.73
N SER A 54 3.19 -26.92 -19.36
CA SER A 54 3.97 -27.19 -18.16
C SER A 54 5.44 -27.47 -18.54
N VAL A 55 6.35 -26.80 -17.82
CA VAL A 55 7.79 -26.98 -17.98
C VAL A 55 8.43 -27.77 -16.82
N GLY A 56 7.61 -28.29 -15.91
CA GLY A 56 8.06 -29.03 -14.73
C GLY A 56 6.94 -29.81 -14.07
N LYS A 57 7.13 -30.11 -12.79
CA LYS A 57 6.10 -30.62 -11.89
C LYS A 57 6.36 -30.10 -10.48
N ALA A 58 5.40 -30.28 -9.57
CA ALA A 58 5.54 -29.89 -8.18
C ALA A 58 6.81 -30.49 -7.55
N GLY A 59 7.65 -29.64 -6.96
CA GLY A 59 8.96 -29.99 -6.40
C GLY A 59 10.08 -30.16 -7.42
N ASN A 60 9.81 -29.95 -8.72
CA ASN A 60 10.80 -30.01 -9.81
C ASN A 60 10.45 -28.96 -10.88
N GLU A 61 10.30 -27.72 -10.46
CA GLU A 61 9.99 -26.57 -11.31
C GLU A 61 11.20 -26.16 -12.16
N ARG A 62 10.95 -25.48 -13.28
CA ARG A 62 11.99 -24.91 -14.15
C ARG A 62 11.77 -23.42 -14.36
N GLN A 63 12.89 -22.71 -14.52
CA GLN A 63 12.87 -21.33 -14.99
C GLN A 63 12.66 -21.29 -16.51
N ILE A 64 11.89 -20.29 -16.98
CA ILE A 64 11.85 -19.93 -18.40
C ILE A 64 12.77 -18.74 -18.58
N GLN A 65 13.88 -18.91 -19.31
CA GLN A 65 14.89 -17.88 -19.55
C GLN A 65 14.74 -17.28 -20.94
N ASN A 66 15.36 -16.10 -21.17
CA ASN A 66 15.36 -15.38 -22.44
C ASN A 66 13.95 -15.00 -22.94
N VAL A 67 13.05 -14.75 -22.01
CA VAL A 67 11.71 -14.24 -22.31
C VAL A 67 11.80 -12.75 -22.64
N ALA A 68 11.36 -12.35 -23.83
CA ALA A 68 11.23 -10.94 -24.21
C ALA A 68 10.18 -10.23 -23.33
N ALA A 69 10.28 -8.90 -23.23
CA ALA A 69 9.28 -8.12 -22.53
C ALA A 69 7.90 -8.24 -23.18
N GLY A 70 6.90 -8.63 -22.41
CA GLY A 70 5.52 -8.69 -22.85
C GLY A 70 4.87 -7.29 -22.92
N ARG A 71 3.80 -7.15 -23.69
CA ARG A 71 3.01 -5.91 -23.75
C ARG A 71 2.33 -5.66 -22.41
N ILE A 72 2.38 -4.41 -21.96
CA ILE A 72 1.70 -3.98 -20.72
C ILE A 72 0.40 -3.28 -21.09
N SER A 73 -0.72 -4.00 -20.96
CA SER A 73 -2.06 -3.44 -21.17
C SER A 73 -3.11 -4.27 -20.43
N ALA A 74 -4.29 -3.71 -20.24
CA ALA A 74 -5.40 -4.39 -19.57
C ALA A 74 -5.88 -5.67 -20.29
N THR A 75 -5.58 -5.82 -21.57
CA THR A 75 -5.98 -6.95 -22.40
C THR A 75 -4.83 -7.86 -22.82
N SER A 76 -3.60 -7.57 -22.35
CA SER A 76 -2.44 -8.39 -22.69
C SER A 76 -2.52 -9.76 -22.02
N THR A 77 -2.13 -10.76 -22.79
CA THR A 77 -1.93 -12.14 -22.33
C THR A 77 -0.48 -12.60 -22.55
N ASP A 78 0.42 -11.65 -22.82
CA ASP A 78 1.83 -11.94 -23.00
C ASP A 78 2.47 -12.30 -21.66
N ALA A 79 3.48 -13.18 -21.66
CA ALA A 79 4.33 -13.39 -20.50
C ALA A 79 5.15 -12.13 -20.19
N ILE A 80 5.36 -11.83 -18.92
CA ILE A 80 6.23 -10.74 -18.48
C ILE A 80 7.56 -11.32 -17.97
N ASN A 81 8.64 -10.59 -18.16
CA ASN A 81 9.95 -10.99 -17.62
C ASN A 81 10.29 -10.23 -16.31
N GLY A 82 11.36 -10.68 -15.67
CA GLY A 82 11.77 -10.13 -14.37
C GLY A 82 12.10 -8.64 -14.40
N SER A 83 12.59 -8.09 -15.54
CA SER A 83 12.91 -6.66 -15.64
C SER A 83 11.66 -5.78 -15.62
N GLN A 84 10.53 -6.27 -16.14
CA GLN A 84 9.25 -5.55 -16.08
C GLN A 84 8.74 -5.50 -14.64
N LEU A 85 8.79 -6.62 -13.92
CA LEU A 85 8.43 -6.65 -12.50
C LEU A 85 9.36 -5.79 -11.65
N TYR A 86 10.68 -5.85 -11.89
CA TYR A 86 11.67 -4.98 -11.22
C TYR A 86 11.34 -3.50 -11.38
N THR A 87 10.95 -3.08 -12.60
CA THR A 87 10.54 -1.70 -12.87
C THR A 87 9.31 -1.30 -12.04
N VAL A 88 8.31 -2.17 -11.94
CA VAL A 88 7.12 -1.91 -11.12
C VAL A 88 7.51 -1.77 -9.65
N LEU A 89 8.29 -2.69 -9.10
CA LEU A 89 8.71 -2.68 -7.69
C LEU A 89 9.50 -1.42 -7.33
N ASN A 90 10.40 -0.97 -8.21
CA ASN A 90 11.21 0.22 -7.97
C ASN A 90 10.46 1.54 -8.17
N ASN A 91 9.39 1.53 -8.97
CA ASN A 91 8.61 2.73 -9.26
C ASN A 91 7.26 2.78 -8.53
N SER A 92 6.92 1.76 -7.75
CA SER A 92 5.76 1.79 -6.87
C SER A 92 6.02 2.67 -5.66
N GLY A 93 5.01 3.45 -5.24
CA GLY A 93 5.12 4.34 -4.09
C GLY A 93 4.51 5.72 -4.37
N PHE A 94 4.71 6.66 -3.44
CA PHE A 94 4.22 8.04 -3.56
C PHE A 94 5.33 9.06 -3.25
N ASN A 95 5.17 10.26 -3.76
CA ASN A 95 6.11 11.35 -3.53
C ASN A 95 5.66 12.19 -2.34
N VAL A 96 6.60 12.53 -1.47
CA VAL A 96 6.40 13.48 -0.38
C VAL A 96 6.89 14.85 -0.85
N GLN A 97 6.06 15.87 -0.64
CA GLN A 97 6.36 17.25 -0.98
C GLN A 97 6.16 18.16 0.24
N GLU A 98 6.91 19.23 0.29
CA GLU A 98 6.72 20.36 1.22
C GLU A 98 6.42 21.60 0.41
N ASN A 99 5.23 22.18 0.55
CA ASN A 99 4.80 23.36 -0.18
C ASN A 99 5.02 23.27 -1.71
N GLY A 100 4.72 22.09 -2.30
CA GLY A 100 4.92 21.82 -3.71
C GLY A 100 6.36 21.41 -4.11
N ASN A 101 7.32 21.49 -3.20
CA ASN A 101 8.70 21.10 -3.47
C ASN A 101 8.91 19.61 -3.16
N ALA A 102 9.46 18.86 -4.10
CA ALA A 102 9.75 17.45 -3.91
C ALA A 102 10.79 17.25 -2.80
N LYS A 103 10.51 16.33 -1.87
CA LYS A 103 11.41 15.94 -0.77
C LYS A 103 11.93 14.52 -0.95
N SER A 104 11.03 13.55 -0.99
CA SER A 104 11.41 12.15 -1.11
C SER A 104 10.33 11.35 -1.81
N ARG A 105 10.70 10.16 -2.28
CA ARG A 105 9.79 9.12 -2.73
C ARG A 105 9.77 8.00 -1.69
N ILE A 106 8.60 7.64 -1.25
CA ILE A 106 8.38 6.51 -0.36
C ILE A 106 7.98 5.31 -1.23
N ASN A 107 8.87 4.34 -1.35
CA ASN A 107 8.63 3.10 -2.08
C ASN A 107 7.94 2.06 -1.18
N ASN A 108 7.55 0.92 -1.77
CA ASN A 108 7.07 -0.23 -1.01
C ASN A 108 8.08 -0.58 0.09
N ASN A 109 7.66 -0.79 1.31
CA ASN A 109 8.48 -0.96 2.52
C ASN A 109 9.18 0.32 3.03
N GLY A 110 8.95 1.48 2.42
CA GLY A 110 9.41 2.75 2.98
C GLY A 110 8.60 3.14 4.21
N VAL A 111 9.20 3.97 5.07
CA VAL A 111 8.58 4.43 6.31
C VAL A 111 8.29 5.92 6.22
N VAL A 112 7.06 6.32 6.54
CA VAL A 112 6.69 7.70 6.84
C VAL A 112 6.61 7.84 8.36
N ASN A 113 7.44 8.69 8.93
CA ASN A 113 7.47 8.93 10.36
C ASN A 113 6.91 10.33 10.67
N PHE A 114 5.75 10.36 11.29
CA PHE A 114 5.13 11.59 11.79
C PHE A 114 5.65 11.85 13.20
N LYS A 115 6.30 12.98 13.40
CA LYS A 115 6.92 13.36 14.67
C LYS A 115 6.21 14.53 15.33
N ASP A 116 6.31 14.58 16.64
CA ASP A 116 5.92 15.75 17.42
C ASP A 116 6.70 16.99 16.96
N GLY A 117 6.01 18.13 16.90
CA GLY A 117 6.63 19.43 16.82
C GLY A 117 6.78 20.04 18.21
N ASN A 118 7.34 21.26 18.30
CA ASN A 118 7.52 21.93 19.59
C ASN A 118 6.20 22.19 20.35
N LEU A 119 5.12 22.47 19.60
CA LEU A 119 3.80 22.81 20.13
C LEU A 119 2.70 21.88 19.60
N THR A 120 3.06 20.81 18.93
CA THR A 120 2.09 19.85 18.36
C THR A 120 2.51 18.43 18.71
N THR A 121 1.52 17.58 18.94
CA THR A 121 1.70 16.15 19.14
C THR A 121 1.12 15.43 17.92
N ALA A 122 1.95 14.58 17.30
CA ALA A 122 1.51 13.69 16.23
C ALA A 122 0.81 12.45 16.84
N ASN A 123 -0.39 12.19 16.41
CA ASN A 123 -1.17 11.04 16.84
C ASN A 123 -1.55 10.20 15.61
N VAL A 124 -1.09 8.97 15.57
CA VAL A 124 -1.34 8.04 14.48
C VAL A 124 -2.14 6.87 15.01
N THR A 125 -3.32 6.65 14.46
CA THR A 125 -4.25 5.59 14.90
C THR A 125 -4.66 4.75 13.70
N ASP A 126 -4.49 3.44 13.81
CA ASP A 126 -5.01 2.50 12.83
C ASP A 126 -6.49 2.21 13.11
N THR A 127 -7.26 2.18 12.02
CA THR A 127 -8.68 1.84 12.03
C THR A 127 -8.98 0.80 10.95
N GLU A 128 -10.14 0.17 11.01
CA GLU A 128 -10.58 -0.78 9.97
C GLU A 128 -10.66 -0.15 8.56
N ASN A 129 -10.80 1.18 8.47
CA ASN A 129 -10.96 1.92 7.23
C ASN A 129 -9.70 2.71 6.83
N GLY A 130 -8.54 2.45 7.46
CA GLY A 130 -7.28 3.12 7.18
C GLY A 130 -6.65 3.78 8.40
N THR A 131 -5.52 4.44 8.21
CA THR A 131 -4.76 5.11 9.26
C THR A 131 -5.15 6.59 9.33
N ILE A 132 -5.50 7.05 10.53
CA ILE A 132 -5.80 8.46 10.79
C ILE A 132 -4.55 9.11 11.38
N VAL A 133 -4.14 10.24 10.80
CA VAL A 133 -3.07 11.09 11.33
C VAL A 133 -3.65 12.42 11.79
N LYS A 134 -3.41 12.75 13.06
CA LYS A 134 -3.79 14.02 13.66
C LYS A 134 -2.55 14.73 14.20
N PHE A 135 -2.60 16.04 14.18
CA PHE A 135 -1.66 16.89 14.89
C PHE A 135 -2.43 17.74 15.88
N ASP A 136 -2.31 17.40 17.15
CA ASP A 136 -2.95 18.14 18.24
C ASP A 136 -2.01 19.28 18.71
N VAL A 137 -2.58 20.46 18.93
CA VAL A 137 -1.85 21.60 19.48
C VAL A 137 -1.80 21.48 21.00
N ASN A 138 -0.60 21.57 21.57
CA ASN A 138 -0.40 21.52 23.01
C ASN A 138 -0.82 22.87 23.62
N THR A 139 -1.97 22.89 24.27
CA THR A 139 -2.53 24.08 24.91
C THR A 139 -2.20 24.10 26.41
N THR A 140 -2.32 25.28 27.04
CA THR A 140 -2.20 25.47 28.48
C THR A 140 -3.24 26.41 28.98
N ASN A 141 -3.70 26.21 30.20
CA ASN A 141 -4.59 27.13 30.87
C ASN A 141 -3.78 28.25 31.56
N ILE A 142 -4.33 29.47 31.55
CA ILE A 142 -3.86 30.59 32.34
C ILE A 142 -4.77 30.73 33.56
N THR A 143 -4.17 30.77 34.75
CA THR A 143 -4.88 31.04 36.01
C THR A 143 -4.42 32.37 36.57
N THR A 144 -5.32 33.10 37.22
CA THR A 144 -5.01 34.35 37.93
C THR A 144 -5.21 34.15 39.45
N ASP A 145 -4.39 34.74 40.24
CA ASP A 145 -4.60 34.85 41.70
C ASP A 145 -5.52 36.06 42.02
N GLY A 146 -5.93 36.17 43.26
CA GLY A 146 -6.79 37.30 43.70
C GLY A 146 -6.12 38.67 43.68
N GLN A 147 -4.84 38.75 43.26
CA GLN A 147 -4.03 39.96 43.19
C GLN A 147 -3.75 40.41 41.75
N GLY A 148 -4.29 39.65 40.76
CA GLY A 148 -4.13 39.92 39.34
C GLY A 148 -2.86 39.32 38.71
N ASN A 149 -2.10 38.46 39.42
CA ASN A 149 -0.96 37.79 38.81
C ASN A 149 -1.43 36.59 38.01
N ALA A 150 -0.96 36.46 36.77
CA ALA A 150 -1.29 35.37 35.90
C ALA A 150 -0.18 34.31 35.89
N THR A 151 -0.57 33.03 35.89
CA THR A 151 0.33 31.87 35.81
C THR A 151 -0.16 30.91 34.74
N ALA A 152 0.75 30.39 33.92
CA ALA A 152 0.45 29.32 32.95
C ALA A 152 0.88 27.97 33.53
N ALA A 153 0.04 26.96 33.45
CA ALA A 153 0.36 25.60 33.89
C ALA A 153 1.57 25.01 33.14
N ASN A 154 1.69 25.35 31.86
CA ASN A 154 2.88 25.07 31.05
C ASN A 154 3.20 26.31 30.18
N PRO A 155 4.21 27.12 30.54
CA PRO A 155 4.50 28.37 29.87
C PRO A 155 5.01 28.22 28.43
N ASN A 156 5.38 27.01 28.02
CA ASN A 156 5.84 26.71 26.66
C ASN A 156 4.69 26.30 25.71
N ASN A 157 3.47 26.09 26.22
CA ASN A 157 2.30 25.73 25.43
C ASN A 157 1.50 26.97 24.99
N ILE A 158 0.55 26.76 24.07
CA ILE A 158 -0.28 27.85 23.54
C ILE A 158 -1.51 28.05 24.43
N ALA A 159 -1.76 29.27 24.88
CA ALA A 159 -3.01 29.63 25.49
C ALA A 159 -4.09 29.87 24.41
N THR A 160 -5.29 29.39 24.66
CA THR A 160 -6.42 29.73 23.78
C THR A 160 -6.91 31.17 24.02
N ALA A 161 -7.65 31.73 23.07
CA ALA A 161 -8.26 33.06 23.27
C ALA A 161 -9.21 33.07 24.51
N GLY A 162 -9.87 31.95 24.80
CA GLY A 162 -10.68 31.76 25.99
C GLY A 162 -9.85 31.85 27.28
N ASP A 163 -8.72 31.16 27.37
CA ASP A 163 -7.83 31.20 28.54
C ASP A 163 -7.35 32.64 28.82
N VAL A 164 -7.00 33.37 27.74
CA VAL A 164 -6.56 34.76 27.85
C VAL A 164 -7.71 35.70 28.32
N THR A 165 -8.91 35.54 27.73
CA THR A 165 -10.08 36.31 28.08
C THR A 165 -10.47 36.08 29.55
N ASP A 166 -10.50 34.82 29.99
CA ASP A 166 -10.81 34.47 31.37
C ASP A 166 -9.77 34.97 32.36
N ALA A 167 -8.50 35.04 31.96
CA ALA A 167 -7.45 35.62 32.79
C ALA A 167 -7.53 37.12 32.94
N ILE A 168 -8.03 37.85 31.90
CA ILE A 168 -8.17 39.32 31.92
C ILE A 168 -9.40 39.74 32.71
N ASN A 169 -10.47 38.96 32.68
CA ASN A 169 -11.79 39.35 33.28
C ASN A 169 -11.96 38.87 34.73
N LYS A 170 -10.94 38.39 35.36
CA LYS A 170 -10.92 38.00 36.79
C LYS A 170 -10.27 39.07 37.64
#